data_c77aa0e8ebcef58f951035be6fe58ffc
#
_entry.id   c77aa0e8ebcef58f951035be6fe58ffc
#
_cell.length_a   1.000
_cell.length_b   1.000
_cell.length_c   1.000
_cell.angle_alpha   90.00
_cell.angle_beta   90.00
_cell.angle_gamma   90.00
#
_symmetry.space_group_name_H-M   'P 1'
#
loop_
_entity.id
_entity.type
_entity.pdbx_description
1 polymer ?
#
loop_
_entity_poly.entity_id
_entity_poly.type
_entity_poly.pdbx_seq_one_letter_code
_entity_poly.pdbx_strand_id
1 'polypeptide(L)'
;MRRPAAAALCAGLLLLAGCMGPAGQQRPEPADGRAQDPAHPAGRPRPPVVDHVPTRDPVVFLTYDDGAERAPRFVRLVRDRRLPVSMFLTDNVVGPGYGHFARLRAVGASLQNHTLDHPVLRGLPYAGQRAEICGQQHKLRSRFGVRPTLLRPPHGADDAVTLRAAADCGISAVVLWRASLGPDGVLTYTRGGPGLRRGDIVSVPSGGTASPTLTDRTLRLLGEIEEQGLRVGRLEDYL
;
A
#
# COMPACT_ATOMS: atom_id res chain seq x y z
N MET A 1 -47.43 52.23 5.18
CA MET A 1 -47.60 53.51 5.86
C MET A 1 -46.35 53.93 6.57
N ARG A 2 -45.81 55.03 6.12
CA ARG A 2 -45.02 56.05 6.86
C ARG A 2 -43.66 55.71 7.45
N ARG A 3 -42.59 56.13 6.80
CA ARG A 3 -41.43 56.85 7.30
C ARG A 3 -41.83 58.12 8.10
N PRO A 4 -40.94 58.80 8.86
CA PRO A 4 -39.64 59.34 8.48
C PRO A 4 -38.59 59.37 9.65
N ALA A 5 -37.33 59.61 9.35
CA ALA A 5 -36.51 60.84 9.27
C ALA A 5 -35.94 61.24 10.65
N ALA A 6 -34.82 61.75 10.87
CA ALA A 6 -33.78 62.52 10.27
C ALA A 6 -32.80 62.98 11.38
N ALA A 7 -31.62 63.21 11.04
CA ALA A 7 -30.70 64.36 11.10
C ALA A 7 -29.98 64.54 12.48
N ALA A 8 -28.81 65.09 12.65
CA ALA A 8 -27.86 65.85 11.84
C ALA A 8 -26.56 66.06 12.67
N LEU A 9 -25.46 66.27 11.97
CA LEU A 9 -24.35 67.22 12.14
C LEU A 9 -23.68 67.45 13.52
N CYS A 10 -22.35 67.31 13.57
CA CYS A 10 -21.45 68.47 13.69
C CYS A 10 -19.99 68.16 13.41
N ALA A 11 -19.37 69.06 12.73
CA ALA A 11 -18.02 69.12 12.23
C ALA A 11 -16.99 69.47 13.32
N GLY A 12 -15.76 69.08 13.12
CA GLY A 12 -14.60 69.56 13.86
C GLY A 12 -13.31 69.27 13.12
N LEU A 13 -12.85 70.26 12.39
CA LEU A 13 -11.62 70.32 11.64
C LEU A 13 -10.46 70.60 12.61
N LEU A 14 -9.36 69.86 12.54
CA LEU A 14 -8.04 70.30 12.95
C LEU A 14 -6.97 69.61 12.10
N LEU A 15 -6.34 70.39 11.25
CA LEU A 15 -5.18 70.12 10.46
C LEU A 15 -3.92 70.07 11.33
N LEU A 16 -3.13 69.03 11.26
CA LEU A 16 -1.68 69.07 11.56
C LEU A 16 -0.94 68.30 10.48
N ALA A 17 -0.22 69.09 9.68
CA ALA A 17 0.73 68.59 8.68
C ALA A 17 1.95 68.03 9.37
N GLY A 18 2.27 66.78 9.11
CA GLY A 18 3.56 66.15 9.45
C GLY A 18 4.08 65.42 8.24
N CYS A 19 5.14 65.97 7.61
CA CYS A 19 5.88 65.33 6.56
C CYS A 19 6.67 64.14 7.13
N MET A 20 6.33 62.92 6.67
CA MET A 20 7.25 61.79 6.77
C MET A 20 7.29 61.07 5.43
N GLY A 21 8.54 60.85 4.96
CA GLY A 21 8.90 60.30 3.67
C GLY A 21 8.44 58.88 3.41
N PRO A 22 8.64 58.35 2.21
CA PRO A 22 8.11 57.04 1.82
C PRO A 22 8.89 55.91 2.50
N ALA A 23 8.26 55.27 3.42
CA ALA A 23 8.71 53.97 3.91
C ALA A 23 8.53 52.93 2.79
N GLY A 24 9.63 52.38 2.33
CA GLY A 24 9.62 51.29 1.34
C GLY A 24 8.77 50.13 1.86
N GLN A 25 7.68 49.83 1.19
CA GLN A 25 6.95 48.60 1.33
C GLN A 25 7.85 47.46 0.85
N GLN A 26 8.49 46.76 1.77
CA GLN A 26 9.04 45.43 1.53
C GLN A 26 7.86 44.51 1.25
N ARG A 27 7.72 44.13 -0.01
CA ARG A 27 6.83 43.07 -0.46
C ARG A 27 7.30 41.81 0.26
N PRO A 28 6.41 41.07 0.99
CA PRO A 28 6.80 39.78 1.54
C PRO A 28 7.13 38.88 0.36
N GLU A 29 8.36 38.33 0.31
CA GLU A 29 8.69 37.23 -0.57
C GLU A 29 7.74 36.06 -0.28
N PRO A 30 7.25 35.36 -1.34
CA PRO A 30 6.49 34.15 -1.12
C PRO A 30 7.42 33.17 -0.37
N ALA A 31 7.05 32.83 0.86
CA ALA A 31 7.67 31.76 1.61
C ALA A 31 7.65 30.51 0.72
N ASP A 32 8.81 30.09 0.27
CA ASP A 32 9.03 28.85 -0.45
C ASP A 32 8.56 27.72 0.49
N GLY A 33 7.31 27.28 0.30
CA GLY A 33 6.61 26.29 1.10
C GLY A 33 7.15 24.88 0.86
N ARG A 34 8.45 24.71 0.79
CA ARG A 34 9.09 23.44 1.05
C ARG A 34 8.96 23.19 2.54
N ALA A 35 7.86 22.52 2.94
CA ALA A 35 7.81 21.85 4.21
C ALA A 35 9.07 20.98 4.30
N GLN A 36 10.07 21.46 5.05
CA GLN A 36 11.25 20.69 5.38
C GLN A 36 10.71 19.47 6.14
N ASP A 37 10.79 18.32 5.51
CA ASP A 37 10.53 17.04 6.14
C ASP A 37 11.40 16.99 7.41
N PRO A 38 10.83 16.98 8.64
CA PRO A 38 11.65 17.05 9.85
C PRO A 38 12.66 15.93 9.77
N ALA A 39 13.95 16.28 9.82
CA ALA A 39 15.07 15.37 9.68
C ALA A 39 14.78 14.12 10.51
N HIS A 40 14.69 12.99 9.82
CA HIS A 40 14.46 11.68 10.47
C HIS A 40 15.59 11.50 11.47
N PRO A 41 15.35 11.49 12.80
CA PRO A 41 16.41 11.16 13.75
C PRO A 41 16.91 9.79 13.34
N ALA A 42 18.22 9.54 13.34
CA ALA A 42 18.91 8.36 12.80
C ALA A 42 18.07 7.07 13.01
N GLY A 43 17.11 6.87 12.13
CA GLY A 43 16.04 5.88 12.21
C GLY A 43 16.43 4.63 11.43
N ARG A 44 15.60 3.62 11.50
CA ARG A 44 15.77 2.38 10.76
C ARG A 44 16.00 2.67 9.26
N PRO A 45 16.90 1.93 8.58
CA PRO A 45 17.09 2.11 7.15
C PRO A 45 15.77 1.91 6.40
N ARG A 46 15.56 2.70 5.36
CA ARG A 46 14.35 2.57 4.52
C ARG A 46 14.34 1.18 3.86
N PRO A 47 13.22 0.46 3.88
CA PRO A 47 13.12 -0.83 3.22
C PRO A 47 13.32 -0.69 1.70
N PRO A 48 13.97 -1.66 1.04
CA PRO A 48 14.04 -1.72 -0.41
C PRO A 48 12.64 -1.89 -1.00
N VAL A 49 12.45 -1.38 -2.22
CA VAL A 49 11.27 -1.65 -3.06
C VAL A 49 11.66 -2.74 -4.04
N VAL A 50 10.93 -3.85 -4.04
CA VAL A 50 11.25 -5.03 -4.86
C VAL A 50 10.02 -5.46 -5.69
N ASP A 51 10.20 -5.63 -6.98
CA ASP A 51 9.21 -6.19 -7.91
C ASP A 51 9.66 -7.54 -8.50
N HIS A 52 10.89 -7.93 -8.19
CA HIS A 52 11.56 -9.13 -8.64
C HIS A 52 12.68 -9.47 -7.67
N VAL A 53 12.86 -10.76 -7.40
CA VAL A 53 13.95 -11.27 -6.55
C VAL A 53 15.12 -11.72 -7.42
N PRO A 54 16.32 -11.16 -7.25
CA PRO A 54 17.50 -11.63 -7.98
C PRO A 54 17.91 -13.01 -7.45
N THR A 55 17.57 -14.08 -8.18
CA THR A 55 17.90 -15.46 -7.80
C THR A 55 18.27 -16.32 -9.01
N ARG A 56 19.09 -17.35 -8.77
CA ARG A 56 19.39 -18.41 -9.75
C ARG A 56 18.42 -19.58 -9.64
N ASP A 57 17.65 -19.67 -8.57
CA ASP A 57 16.66 -20.72 -8.38
C ASP A 57 15.54 -20.61 -9.41
N PRO A 58 15.01 -21.72 -9.92
CA PRO A 58 13.90 -21.71 -10.87
C PRO A 58 12.55 -21.47 -10.14
N VAL A 59 12.43 -20.33 -9.46
CA VAL A 59 11.26 -19.99 -8.62
C VAL A 59 10.56 -18.74 -9.08
N VAL A 60 9.25 -18.68 -8.86
CA VAL A 60 8.41 -17.49 -8.87
C VAL A 60 7.64 -17.42 -7.54
N PHE A 61 7.14 -16.24 -7.21
CA PHE A 61 6.48 -15.99 -5.92
C PHE A 61 5.03 -15.58 -6.16
N LEU A 62 4.08 -16.38 -5.63
CA LEU A 62 2.67 -16.07 -5.72
C LEU A 62 2.23 -15.21 -4.54
N THR A 63 1.70 -14.05 -4.86
CA THR A 63 1.23 -13.07 -3.89
C THR A 63 -0.22 -12.70 -4.18
N TYR A 64 -1.05 -12.63 -3.15
CA TYR A 64 -2.48 -12.38 -3.24
C TYR A 64 -2.82 -11.12 -2.44
N ASP A 65 -3.60 -10.22 -3.04
CA ASP A 65 -3.90 -8.93 -2.45
C ASP A 65 -5.31 -8.88 -1.84
N ASP A 66 -5.58 -7.88 -0.98
CA ASP A 66 -6.85 -7.51 -0.35
C ASP A 66 -7.43 -8.52 0.63
N GLY A 67 -7.64 -9.76 0.22
CA GLY A 67 -8.30 -10.79 1.02
C GLY A 67 -9.84 -10.84 0.84
N ALA A 68 -10.34 -10.47 -0.33
CA ALA A 68 -11.77 -10.52 -0.63
C ALA A 68 -12.29 -11.95 -0.84
N GLU A 69 -11.50 -12.82 -1.48
CA GLU A 69 -11.86 -14.21 -1.76
C GLU A 69 -11.76 -15.07 -0.49
N ARG A 70 -12.84 -15.77 -0.15
CA ARG A 70 -12.95 -16.59 1.07
C ARG A 70 -13.41 -18.01 0.82
N ALA A 71 -13.29 -18.50 -0.41
CA ALA A 71 -13.75 -19.84 -0.76
C ALA A 71 -12.92 -20.93 -0.02
N PRO A 72 -13.56 -21.87 0.67
CA PRO A 72 -12.84 -22.98 1.33
C PRO A 72 -12.02 -23.84 0.37
N ARG A 73 -12.37 -23.83 -0.93
CA ARG A 73 -11.63 -24.54 -1.99
C ARG A 73 -10.21 -24.01 -2.13
N PHE A 74 -9.98 -22.69 -1.97
CA PHE A 74 -8.63 -22.12 -2.02
C PHE A 74 -7.76 -22.60 -0.85
N VAL A 75 -8.32 -22.67 0.37
CA VAL A 75 -7.59 -23.24 1.53
C VAL A 75 -7.18 -24.68 1.27
N ARG A 76 -8.07 -25.51 0.68
CA ARG A 76 -7.74 -26.88 0.29
C ARG A 76 -6.61 -26.92 -0.75
N LEU A 77 -6.68 -26.09 -1.78
CA LEU A 77 -5.63 -26.00 -2.80
C LEU A 77 -4.27 -25.69 -2.16
N VAL A 78 -4.20 -24.66 -1.32
CA VAL A 78 -2.95 -24.26 -0.63
C VAL A 78 -2.41 -25.41 0.21
N ARG A 79 -3.27 -26.11 0.97
CA ARG A 79 -2.88 -27.25 1.80
C ARG A 79 -2.39 -28.43 0.94
N ASP A 80 -3.19 -28.86 -0.02
CA ASP A 80 -2.98 -30.10 -0.78
C ASP A 80 -1.74 -30.02 -1.69
N ARG A 81 -1.47 -28.81 -2.22
CA ARG A 81 -0.28 -28.53 -3.02
C ARG A 81 0.89 -27.97 -2.20
N ARG A 82 0.73 -27.77 -0.88
CA ARG A 82 1.72 -27.13 0.00
C ARG A 82 2.27 -25.84 -0.59
N LEU A 83 1.38 -25.01 -1.15
CA LEU A 83 1.75 -23.78 -1.84
C LEU A 83 2.26 -22.72 -0.85
N PRO A 84 3.50 -22.23 -1.02
CA PRO A 84 4.04 -21.16 -0.18
C PRO A 84 3.56 -19.78 -0.71
N VAL A 85 2.31 -19.43 -0.43
CA VAL A 85 1.69 -18.19 -0.89
C VAL A 85 1.82 -17.06 0.15
N SER A 86 2.00 -15.82 -0.30
CA SER A 86 2.02 -14.62 0.54
C SER A 86 0.72 -13.84 0.33
N MET A 87 -0.03 -13.61 1.42
CA MET A 87 -1.31 -12.92 1.42
C MET A 87 -1.12 -11.51 1.96
N PHE A 88 -1.21 -10.50 1.12
CA PHE A 88 -1.18 -9.09 1.49
C PHE A 88 -2.60 -8.64 1.84
N LEU A 89 -2.89 -8.48 3.13
CA LEU A 89 -4.24 -8.33 3.66
C LEU A 89 -4.55 -6.89 4.08
N THR A 90 -5.73 -6.44 3.69
CA THR A 90 -6.35 -5.16 4.11
C THR A 90 -7.43 -5.43 5.15
N ASP A 91 -7.35 -4.80 6.33
CA ASP A 91 -8.25 -5.09 7.46
C ASP A 91 -9.72 -4.84 7.12
N ASN A 92 -10.02 -3.73 6.46
CA ASN A 92 -11.37 -3.37 6.04
C ASN A 92 -12.03 -4.43 5.14
N VAL A 93 -11.24 -5.11 4.30
CA VAL A 93 -11.70 -6.19 3.42
C VAL A 93 -11.79 -7.51 4.18
N VAL A 94 -10.78 -7.81 5.01
CA VAL A 94 -10.64 -9.09 5.73
C VAL A 94 -11.59 -9.21 6.92
N GLY A 95 -11.99 -8.11 7.54
CA GLY A 95 -12.68 -8.06 8.83
C GLY A 95 -13.76 -9.11 9.04
N PRO A 96 -14.72 -9.32 8.13
CA PRO A 96 -15.75 -10.36 8.29
C PRO A 96 -15.24 -11.79 8.15
N GLY A 97 -14.01 -11.98 7.67
CA GLY A 97 -13.44 -13.29 7.27
C GLY A 97 -12.17 -13.71 8.00
N TYR A 98 -11.82 -13.14 9.14
CA TYR A 98 -10.58 -13.51 9.86
C TYR A 98 -10.38 -15.02 10.01
N GLY A 99 -11.44 -15.80 10.29
CA GLY A 99 -11.36 -17.24 10.41
C GLY A 99 -10.88 -17.95 9.14
N HIS A 100 -11.16 -17.41 7.96
CA HIS A 100 -10.65 -17.93 6.69
C HIS A 100 -9.13 -17.77 6.59
N PHE A 101 -8.60 -16.59 6.90
CA PHE A 101 -7.17 -16.31 6.85
C PHE A 101 -6.39 -17.01 7.96
N ALA A 102 -7.01 -17.24 9.13
CA ALA A 102 -6.44 -18.12 10.14
C ALA A 102 -6.24 -19.56 9.62
N ARG A 103 -7.21 -20.09 8.87
CA ARG A 103 -7.07 -21.41 8.22
C ARG A 103 -6.01 -21.40 7.12
N LEU A 104 -5.93 -20.36 6.29
CA LEU A 104 -4.86 -20.23 5.29
C LEU A 104 -3.48 -20.24 5.94
N ARG A 105 -3.30 -19.46 7.02
CA ARG A 105 -2.07 -19.46 7.80
C ARG A 105 -1.73 -20.84 8.36
N ALA A 106 -2.72 -21.55 8.90
CA ALA A 106 -2.53 -22.89 9.47
C ALA A 106 -2.05 -23.92 8.44
N VAL A 107 -2.33 -23.71 7.16
CA VAL A 107 -1.85 -24.56 6.05
C VAL A 107 -0.61 -24.01 5.34
N GLY A 108 0.05 -22.99 5.90
CA GLY A 108 1.35 -22.51 5.46
C GLY A 108 1.37 -21.21 4.67
N ALA A 109 0.23 -20.55 4.44
CA ALA A 109 0.23 -19.22 3.85
C ALA A 109 0.86 -18.19 4.79
N SER A 110 1.63 -17.26 4.25
CA SER A 110 2.16 -16.09 4.95
C SER A 110 1.13 -14.95 4.92
N LEU A 111 1.00 -14.21 6.01
CA LEU A 111 0.11 -13.04 6.10
C LEU A 111 0.94 -11.77 6.19
N GLN A 112 0.77 -10.86 5.25
CA GLN A 112 1.55 -9.65 5.06
C GLN A 112 0.65 -8.40 5.04
N ASN A 113 1.26 -7.22 5.08
CA ASN A 113 0.58 -5.95 5.24
C ASN A 113 0.15 -5.34 3.89
N HIS A 114 -1.14 -4.97 3.76
CA HIS A 114 -1.69 -4.23 2.62
C HIS A 114 -2.51 -3.00 3.07
N THR A 115 -2.13 -2.38 4.19
CA THR A 115 -2.79 -1.25 4.85
C THR A 115 -4.12 -1.59 5.54
N LEU A 116 -4.65 -0.65 6.35
CA LEU A 116 -5.93 -0.81 7.05
C LEU A 116 -7.12 -0.72 6.09
N ASP A 117 -7.20 0.39 5.34
CA ASP A 117 -8.39 0.81 4.60
C ASP A 117 -8.16 0.89 3.09
N HIS A 118 -6.98 0.46 2.62
CA HIS A 118 -6.60 0.42 1.20
C HIS A 118 -6.56 1.79 0.49
N PRO A 119 -6.08 2.89 1.11
CA PRO A 119 -5.92 4.15 0.40
C PRO A 119 -4.71 4.14 -0.54
N VAL A 120 -4.70 5.01 -1.54
CA VAL A 120 -3.47 5.35 -2.26
C VAL A 120 -2.53 6.05 -1.29
N LEU A 121 -1.42 5.41 -0.92
CA LEU A 121 -0.48 5.96 0.08
C LEU A 121 0.29 7.16 -0.45
N ARG A 122 0.75 7.09 -1.71
CA ARG A 122 1.51 8.17 -2.35
C ARG A 122 0.79 9.51 -2.23
N GLY A 123 1.49 10.52 -1.69
CA GLY A 123 0.96 11.86 -1.49
C GLY A 123 0.17 12.07 -0.20
N LEU A 124 -0.13 11.03 0.58
CA LEU A 124 -0.68 11.22 1.92
C LEU A 124 0.39 11.77 2.86
N PRO A 125 0.01 12.61 3.85
CA PRO A 125 0.92 13.02 4.90
C PRO A 125 1.50 11.81 5.66
N TYR A 126 2.73 11.94 6.18
CA TYR A 126 3.40 10.88 6.94
C TYR A 126 2.54 10.25 8.05
N ALA A 127 1.83 11.09 8.82
CA ALA A 127 0.95 10.59 9.89
C ALA A 127 -0.15 9.66 9.36
N GLY A 128 -0.73 9.98 8.20
CA GLY A 128 -1.74 9.16 7.53
C GLY A 128 -1.15 7.84 7.03
N GLN A 129 -0.04 7.89 6.30
CA GLN A 129 0.63 6.68 5.80
C GLN A 129 1.07 5.76 6.96
N ARG A 130 1.62 6.34 8.03
CA ARG A 130 2.02 5.60 9.23
C ARG A 130 0.81 4.96 9.93
N ALA A 131 -0.31 5.68 10.05
CA ALA A 131 -1.53 5.13 10.65
C ALA A 131 -2.05 3.91 9.88
N GLU A 132 -2.07 3.97 8.56
CA GLU A 132 -2.46 2.88 7.67
C GLU A 132 -1.55 1.64 7.81
N ILE A 133 -0.24 1.84 7.78
CA ILE A 133 0.73 0.75 7.81
C ILE A 133 0.86 0.16 9.22
N CYS A 134 1.12 1.00 10.25
CA CYS A 134 1.26 0.53 11.63
C CYS A 134 -0.06 0.00 12.20
N GLY A 135 -1.19 0.61 11.81
CA GLY A 135 -2.51 0.13 12.19
C GLY A 135 -2.75 -1.30 11.72
N GLN A 136 -2.43 -1.58 10.46
CA GLN A 136 -2.54 -2.93 9.90
C GLN A 136 -1.56 -3.91 10.58
N GLN A 137 -0.33 -3.50 10.90
CA GLN A 137 0.59 -4.31 11.71
C GLN A 137 -0.04 -4.71 13.06
N HIS A 138 -0.69 -3.75 13.71
CA HIS A 138 -1.38 -4.00 14.99
C HIS A 138 -2.54 -4.98 14.81
N LYS A 139 -3.35 -4.83 13.77
CA LYS A 139 -4.48 -5.72 13.46
C LYS A 139 -4.02 -7.14 13.19
N LEU A 140 -3.03 -7.34 12.31
CA LEU A 140 -2.52 -8.66 11.98
C LEU A 140 -1.87 -9.34 13.20
N ARG A 141 -1.18 -8.57 14.04
CA ARG A 141 -0.67 -9.10 15.31
C ARG A 141 -1.79 -9.51 16.27
N SER A 142 -2.79 -8.66 16.46
CA SER A 142 -3.91 -8.91 17.36
C SER A 142 -4.77 -10.09 16.92
N ARG A 143 -5.04 -10.21 15.60
CA ARG A 143 -5.96 -11.21 15.05
C ARG A 143 -5.30 -12.55 14.77
N PHE A 144 -4.03 -12.55 14.37
CA PHE A 144 -3.35 -13.75 13.91
C PHE A 144 -2.04 -14.07 14.66
N GLY A 145 -1.60 -13.20 15.58
CA GLY A 145 -0.33 -13.37 16.27
C GLY A 145 0.90 -13.19 15.37
N VAL A 146 0.76 -12.57 14.20
CA VAL A 146 1.85 -12.38 13.25
C VAL A 146 2.37 -10.93 13.27
N ARG A 147 3.65 -10.77 12.94
CA ARG A 147 4.25 -9.46 12.65
C ARG A 147 4.75 -9.49 11.20
N PRO A 148 3.96 -8.97 10.26
CA PRO A 148 4.39 -8.89 8.87
C PRO A 148 5.72 -8.14 8.73
N THR A 149 6.58 -8.64 7.88
CA THR A 149 7.84 -7.97 7.50
C THR A 149 7.76 -7.32 6.12
N LEU A 150 6.75 -7.69 5.35
CA LEU A 150 6.54 -7.20 4.00
C LEU A 150 5.30 -6.30 3.95
N LEU A 151 5.41 -5.20 3.18
CA LEU A 151 4.31 -4.31 2.84
C LEU A 151 4.11 -4.31 1.33
N ARG A 152 2.88 -4.44 0.88
CA ARG A 152 2.51 -4.01 -0.47
C ARG A 152 1.65 -2.74 -0.35
N PRO A 153 2.08 -1.60 -0.92
CA PRO A 153 1.24 -0.41 -0.96
C PRO A 153 0.08 -0.64 -1.92
N PRO A 154 -1.15 -0.22 -1.59
CA PRO A 154 -2.29 -0.28 -2.49
C PRO A 154 -1.96 0.31 -3.87
N HIS A 155 -2.41 -0.36 -4.92
CA HIS A 155 -2.15 0.00 -6.33
C HIS A 155 -0.66 0.06 -6.71
N GLY A 156 0.26 -0.44 -5.87
CA GLY A 156 1.70 -0.29 -6.10
C GLY A 156 2.19 1.15 -5.97
N ALA A 157 1.43 2.03 -5.31
CA ALA A 157 1.71 3.45 -5.23
C ALA A 157 2.42 3.81 -3.92
N ASP A 158 3.74 3.90 -3.97
CA ASP A 158 4.61 4.33 -2.87
C ASP A 158 5.36 5.64 -3.19
N ASP A 159 5.91 6.27 -2.17
CA ASP A 159 6.81 7.40 -2.22
C ASP A 159 7.85 7.33 -1.08
N ALA A 160 8.74 8.33 -0.99
CA ALA A 160 9.74 8.38 0.06
C ALA A 160 9.16 8.42 1.48
N VAL A 161 7.94 8.96 1.62
CA VAL A 161 7.19 9.02 2.89
C VAL A 161 6.66 7.63 3.25
N THR A 162 6.19 6.88 2.25
CA THR A 162 5.77 5.48 2.42
C THR A 162 6.92 4.61 2.96
N LEU A 163 8.12 4.73 2.37
CA LEU A 163 9.28 3.96 2.81
C LEU A 163 9.70 4.30 4.25
N ARG A 164 9.61 5.57 4.63
CA ARG A 164 9.87 6.00 6.01
C ARG A 164 8.83 5.42 6.97
N ALA A 165 7.55 5.56 6.65
CA ALA A 165 6.47 5.02 7.49
C ALA A 165 6.55 3.50 7.62
N ALA A 166 6.90 2.80 6.53
CA ALA A 166 7.11 1.35 6.52
C ALA A 166 8.25 0.93 7.45
N ALA A 167 9.42 1.63 7.38
CA ALA A 167 10.55 1.39 8.28
C ALA A 167 10.15 1.54 9.76
N ASP A 168 9.42 2.62 10.08
CA ASP A 168 8.97 2.90 11.45
C ASP A 168 7.94 1.89 11.96
N CYS A 169 7.18 1.25 11.06
CA CYS A 169 6.24 0.16 11.36
C CYS A 169 6.90 -1.23 11.37
N GLY A 170 8.22 -1.35 11.16
CA GLY A 170 8.95 -2.61 11.22
C GLY A 170 8.87 -3.45 9.95
N ILE A 171 8.59 -2.82 8.81
CA ILE A 171 8.64 -3.45 7.49
C ILE A 171 10.09 -3.52 7.01
N SER A 172 10.50 -4.67 6.47
CA SER A 172 11.84 -4.93 5.92
C SER A 172 11.92 -4.76 4.40
N ALA A 173 10.80 -4.96 3.68
CA ALA A 173 10.73 -4.72 2.24
C ALA A 173 9.33 -4.26 1.80
N VAL A 174 9.31 -3.37 0.80
CA VAL A 174 8.10 -2.98 0.06
C VAL A 174 8.04 -3.81 -1.21
N VAL A 175 6.96 -4.56 -1.38
CA VAL A 175 6.83 -5.58 -2.42
C VAL A 175 5.86 -5.09 -3.51
N LEU A 176 6.36 -4.92 -4.70
CA LEU A 176 5.60 -4.73 -5.92
C LEU A 176 5.52 -6.05 -6.70
N TRP A 177 5.32 -5.99 -8.01
CA TRP A 177 5.24 -7.17 -8.87
C TRP A 177 5.76 -6.87 -10.28
N ARG A 178 6.35 -7.86 -10.93
CA ARG A 178 6.67 -7.81 -12.36
C ARG A 178 5.53 -8.37 -13.21
N ALA A 179 4.83 -9.36 -12.71
CA ALA A 179 3.70 -9.98 -13.38
C ALA A 179 2.43 -9.85 -12.55
N SER A 180 1.28 -9.69 -13.20
CA SER A 180 -0.04 -9.65 -12.57
C SER A 180 -1.01 -10.55 -13.32
N LEU A 181 -1.77 -11.37 -12.58
CA LEU A 181 -2.80 -12.24 -13.14
C LEU A 181 -4.14 -11.52 -13.15
N GLY A 182 -4.66 -11.23 -14.32
CA GLY A 182 -5.96 -10.59 -14.48
C GLY A 182 -7.14 -11.44 -13.98
N PRO A 183 -8.32 -10.85 -13.86
CA PRO A 183 -9.55 -11.57 -13.49
C PRO A 183 -9.95 -12.62 -14.53
N ASP A 184 -9.54 -12.47 -15.77
CA ASP A 184 -9.69 -13.42 -16.89
C ASP A 184 -8.69 -14.58 -16.84
N GLY A 185 -7.68 -14.50 -15.96
CA GLY A 185 -6.61 -15.47 -15.84
C GLY A 185 -5.45 -15.23 -16.83
N VAL A 186 -5.37 -14.05 -17.42
CA VAL A 186 -4.27 -13.67 -18.34
C VAL A 186 -3.18 -12.93 -17.55
N LEU A 187 -1.92 -13.31 -17.78
CA LEU A 187 -0.77 -12.63 -17.22
C LEU A 187 -0.44 -11.36 -17.99
N THR A 188 -0.24 -10.27 -17.27
CA THR A 188 0.31 -9.01 -17.74
C THR A 188 1.65 -8.72 -17.07
N TYR A 189 2.51 -7.93 -17.70
CA TYR A 189 3.87 -7.69 -17.22
C TYR A 189 4.16 -6.19 -17.18
N THR A 190 4.70 -5.71 -16.06
CA THR A 190 5.04 -4.28 -15.87
C THR A 190 6.28 -3.87 -16.64
N ARG A 191 7.20 -4.84 -16.88
CA ARG A 191 8.45 -4.63 -17.62
C ARG A 191 8.99 -5.93 -18.22
N GLY A 192 9.87 -5.80 -19.20
CA GLY A 192 10.43 -6.91 -19.94
C GLY A 192 9.40 -7.56 -20.88
N GLY A 193 9.77 -8.56 -21.64
CA GLY A 193 8.87 -9.29 -22.53
C GLY A 193 7.91 -10.22 -21.77
N PRO A 194 6.93 -10.82 -22.48
CA PRO A 194 6.01 -11.81 -21.92
C PRO A 194 6.75 -13.06 -21.41
N GLY A 195 6.07 -13.82 -20.57
CA GLY A 195 6.57 -15.05 -19.93
C GLY A 195 7.15 -14.81 -18.55
N LEU A 196 6.92 -15.80 -17.66
CA LEU A 196 7.44 -15.80 -16.32
C LEU A 196 8.95 -16.07 -16.32
N ARG A 197 9.65 -15.51 -15.35
CA ARG A 197 11.10 -15.65 -15.19
C ARG A 197 11.42 -15.97 -13.75
N ARG A 198 12.59 -16.56 -13.52
CA ARG A 198 13.14 -16.78 -12.17
C ARG A 198 13.09 -15.48 -11.38
N GLY A 199 12.61 -15.56 -10.16
CA GLY A 199 12.52 -14.41 -9.26
C GLY A 199 11.30 -13.53 -9.44
N ASP A 200 10.41 -13.82 -10.40
CA ASP A 200 9.21 -13.01 -10.59
C ASP A 200 8.28 -13.05 -9.38
N ILE A 201 7.87 -11.86 -8.95
CA ILE A 201 6.77 -11.69 -8.02
C ILE A 201 5.50 -11.51 -8.86
N VAL A 202 4.55 -12.41 -8.66
CA VAL A 202 3.26 -12.43 -9.36
C VAL A 202 2.17 -11.95 -8.42
N SER A 203 1.53 -10.82 -8.75
CA SER A 203 0.35 -10.34 -8.05
C SER A 203 -0.90 -11.03 -8.59
N VAL A 204 -1.69 -11.60 -7.71
CA VAL A 204 -2.98 -12.22 -8.01
C VAL A 204 -4.05 -11.48 -7.22
N PRO A 205 -4.73 -10.49 -7.81
CA PRO A 205 -5.80 -9.76 -7.14
C PRO A 205 -6.92 -10.69 -6.70
N SER A 206 -7.32 -10.59 -5.43
CA SER A 206 -8.41 -11.38 -4.87
C SER A 206 -9.75 -10.66 -5.04
N GLY A 207 -10.12 -10.29 -6.24
CA GLY A 207 -11.38 -9.61 -6.52
C GLY A 207 -12.36 -10.50 -7.26
N GLY A 208 -13.62 -10.47 -6.77
CA GLY A 208 -14.78 -10.93 -7.51
C GLY A 208 -15.24 -12.36 -7.21
N THR A 209 -16.56 -12.48 -7.11
CA THR A 209 -17.28 -13.77 -7.10
C THR A 209 -17.49 -14.33 -8.51
N ALA A 210 -16.88 -13.67 -9.52
CA ALA A 210 -17.01 -14.01 -10.93
C ALA A 210 -16.21 -15.27 -11.31
N SER A 211 -16.62 -15.94 -12.34
CA SER A 211 -15.85 -17.03 -12.99
C SER A 211 -14.83 -16.43 -13.96
N PRO A 212 -13.58 -16.92 -14.01
CA PRO A 212 -13.02 -18.02 -13.20
C PRO A 212 -12.72 -17.60 -11.73
N THR A 213 -12.96 -18.51 -10.80
CA THR A 213 -12.69 -18.29 -9.37
C THR A 213 -11.18 -18.10 -9.12
N LEU A 214 -10.82 -17.53 -7.96
CA LEU A 214 -9.41 -17.43 -7.55
C LEU A 214 -8.70 -18.79 -7.60
N THR A 215 -9.38 -19.85 -7.15
CA THR A 215 -8.84 -21.22 -7.20
C THR A 215 -8.58 -21.67 -8.64
N ASP A 216 -9.51 -21.42 -9.57
CA ASP A 216 -9.36 -21.83 -10.98
C ASP A 216 -8.24 -21.04 -11.67
N ARG A 217 -8.15 -19.73 -11.41
CA ARG A 217 -7.04 -18.88 -11.91
C ARG A 217 -5.69 -19.35 -11.37
N THR A 218 -5.62 -19.65 -10.07
CA THR A 218 -4.38 -20.17 -9.45
C THR A 218 -3.98 -21.51 -10.05
N LEU A 219 -4.91 -22.43 -10.30
CA LEU A 219 -4.60 -23.72 -10.93
C LEU A 219 -4.05 -23.58 -12.35
N ARG A 220 -4.60 -22.67 -13.15
CA ARG A 220 -4.07 -22.37 -14.50
C ARG A 220 -2.66 -21.79 -14.41
N LEU A 221 -2.46 -20.81 -13.52
CA LEU A 221 -1.14 -20.21 -13.30
C LEU A 221 -0.09 -21.23 -12.86
N LEU A 222 -0.47 -22.20 -12.02
CA LEU A 222 0.44 -23.28 -11.61
C LEU A 222 0.86 -24.14 -12.83
N GLY A 223 -0.06 -24.45 -13.75
CA GLY A 223 0.26 -25.13 -15.00
C GLY A 223 1.27 -24.34 -15.84
N GLU A 224 1.04 -23.03 -16.04
CA GLU A 224 1.97 -22.15 -16.78
C GLU A 224 3.35 -22.07 -16.12
N ILE A 225 3.42 -22.06 -14.77
CA ILE A 225 4.68 -22.06 -14.04
C ILE A 225 5.44 -23.36 -14.26
N GLU A 226 4.75 -24.52 -14.18
CA GLU A 226 5.33 -25.84 -14.39
C GLU A 226 5.80 -26.05 -15.83
N GLU A 227 5.02 -25.62 -16.82
CA GLU A 227 5.36 -25.67 -18.25
C GLU A 227 6.63 -24.89 -18.59
N GLN A 228 6.92 -23.81 -17.84
CA GLN A 228 8.14 -23.02 -18.00
C GLN A 228 9.33 -23.55 -17.16
N GLY A 229 9.19 -24.71 -16.54
CA GLY A 229 10.23 -25.30 -15.71
C GLY A 229 10.49 -24.53 -14.40
N LEU A 230 9.49 -23.77 -13.93
CA LEU A 230 9.56 -23.01 -12.71
C LEU A 230 8.74 -23.68 -11.60
N ARG A 231 8.97 -23.29 -10.37
CA ARG A 231 8.19 -23.70 -9.20
C ARG A 231 7.81 -22.50 -8.34
N VAL A 232 6.81 -22.64 -7.48
CA VAL A 232 6.46 -21.61 -6.50
C VAL A 232 7.43 -21.66 -5.32
N GLY A 233 8.03 -20.53 -4.98
CA GLY A 233 8.88 -20.33 -3.81
C GLY A 233 8.19 -19.52 -2.71
N ARG A 234 8.72 -19.60 -1.49
CA ARG A 234 8.30 -18.73 -0.38
C ARG A 234 9.05 -17.41 -0.48
N LEU A 235 8.32 -16.32 -0.68
CA LEU A 235 8.91 -15.00 -0.88
C LEU A 235 9.75 -14.54 0.32
N GLU A 236 9.28 -14.85 1.53
CA GLU A 236 9.91 -14.47 2.79
C GLU A 236 11.29 -15.13 3.03
N ASP A 237 11.60 -16.19 2.31
CA ASP A 237 12.92 -16.85 2.39
C ASP A 237 13.98 -16.14 1.55
N TYR A 238 13.57 -15.14 0.73
CA TYR A 238 14.41 -14.44 -0.24
C TYR A 238 14.54 -12.92 0.03
N LEU A 239 13.79 -12.35 1.02
CA LEU A 239 13.76 -10.91 1.32
C LEU A 239 14.13 -10.58 2.77
#